data_1b4f3078474fec1bc1e43ae90bdb4403
#
_entry.id   1b4f3078474fec1bc1e43ae90bdb4403
#
_cell.length_a   1.000
_cell.length_b   1.000
_cell.length_c   1.000
_cell.angle_alpha   90.00
_cell.angle_beta   90.00
_cell.angle_gamma   90.00
#
_symmetry.space_group_name_H-M   'P 1'
#
loop_
_entity.id
_entity.type
_entity.pdbx_description
1 polymer ?
#
loop_
_entity_poly.entity_id
_entity_poly.type
_entity_poly.pdbx_seq_one_letter_code
_entity_poly.pdbx_strand_id
1 'polypeptide(L)'
;MNDARPSAPQVPGTEHAIQFVGPGKIVHNRTKPVAEPGPSQILLKIEACGICFSDTKLLHAFASHPRKSGVRSGLPAGVLAEIPSYVPGEVPTVPGHEAVGRIVAIGDAVRHHKLGERVLVQTDYRHLPTSVANAAFGYNFEGGLQEYVLLDERVIIEPGTGERFLLPVSDGPSASAIALVEPWACVEASYMYPERDHLLRGGRLLVVADEGHSAEGLGPLVEANAPASATILLPGVEAAPGLVDVPITSTASLDGVHCGFHETSRPI
;
A
#
# COMPACT_ATOMS: atom_id res chain seq x y z
N MET A 1 10.80 38.37 26.18
CA MET A 1 10.86 36.96 25.70
C MET A 1 10.63 37.03 24.21
N ASN A 2 11.69 36.78 23.43
CA ASN A 2 11.58 36.79 21.97
C ASN A 2 10.90 35.49 21.53
N ASP A 3 9.66 35.61 21.12
CA ASP A 3 8.87 34.51 20.49
C ASP A 3 9.34 34.38 19.03
N ALA A 4 10.53 33.84 18.84
CA ALA A 4 11.02 33.48 17.51
C ALA A 4 10.24 32.25 17.07
N ARG A 5 9.16 32.42 16.30
CA ARG A 5 8.54 31.35 15.56
C ARG A 5 9.64 30.64 14.75
N PRO A 6 9.76 29.31 14.84
CA PRO A 6 10.72 28.61 14.00
C PRO A 6 10.43 28.98 12.55
N SER A 7 11.46 29.41 11.82
CA SER A 7 11.37 29.68 10.38
C SER A 7 10.89 28.41 9.70
N ALA A 8 9.94 28.55 8.77
CA ALA A 8 9.52 27.43 7.95
C ALA A 8 10.75 26.77 7.31
N PRO A 9 10.83 25.42 7.26
CA PRO A 9 11.96 24.74 6.64
C PRO A 9 12.10 25.21 5.19
N GLN A 10 13.30 25.59 4.79
CA GLN A 10 13.56 26.03 3.42
C GLN A 10 13.41 24.83 2.48
N VAL A 11 12.43 24.87 1.59
CA VAL A 11 12.21 23.85 0.57
C VAL A 11 13.23 24.05 -0.57
N PRO A 12 13.98 23.02 -0.99
CA PRO A 12 14.92 23.14 -2.10
C PRO A 12 14.19 23.27 -3.44
N GLY A 13 14.83 23.80 -4.47
CA GLY A 13 14.26 23.88 -5.82
C GLY A 13 14.24 22.55 -6.57
N THR A 14 15.08 21.59 -6.14
CA THR A 14 15.16 20.22 -6.74
C THR A 14 15.33 19.18 -5.65
N GLU A 15 14.98 17.94 -5.97
CA GLU A 15 15.01 16.80 -5.09
C GLU A 15 15.55 15.52 -5.76
N HIS A 16 15.83 14.52 -4.96
CA HIS A 16 16.07 13.16 -5.42
C HIS A 16 14.77 12.38 -5.45
N ALA A 17 14.53 11.65 -6.55
CA ALA A 17 13.39 10.77 -6.72
C ALA A 17 13.78 9.48 -7.46
N ILE A 18 13.16 8.37 -7.09
CA ILE A 18 13.19 7.13 -7.86
C ILE A 18 11.96 7.14 -8.77
N GLN A 19 12.18 7.07 -10.07
CA GLN A 19 11.10 7.11 -11.06
C GLN A 19 11.05 5.81 -11.88
N PHE A 20 9.85 5.28 -12.05
CA PHE A 20 9.60 4.26 -13.07
C PHE A 20 9.22 4.99 -14.36
N VAL A 21 10.00 4.74 -15.42
CA VAL A 21 9.88 5.47 -16.70
C VAL A 21 9.47 4.56 -17.86
N GLY A 22 9.18 3.30 -17.58
CA GLY A 22 8.75 2.27 -18.53
C GLY A 22 8.86 0.88 -17.91
N PRO A 23 8.36 -0.17 -18.59
CA PRO A 23 8.43 -1.55 -18.08
C PRO A 23 9.86 -1.97 -17.74
N GLY A 24 10.10 -2.33 -16.48
CA GLY A 24 11.42 -2.72 -15.97
C GLY A 24 12.46 -1.59 -15.92
N LYS A 25 12.08 -0.33 -16.14
CA LYS A 25 13.02 0.80 -16.22
C LYS A 25 12.89 1.71 -15.01
N ILE A 26 13.98 1.82 -14.25
CA ILE A 26 14.12 2.68 -13.07
C ILE A 26 15.14 3.77 -13.35
N VAL A 27 14.84 4.99 -12.96
CA VAL A 27 15.75 6.14 -13.01
C VAL A 27 15.86 6.75 -11.61
N HIS A 28 17.09 6.99 -11.15
CA HIS A 28 17.35 7.88 -10.03
C HIS A 28 17.48 9.31 -10.56
N ASN A 29 16.40 10.07 -10.51
CA ASN A 29 16.39 11.47 -10.87
C ASN A 29 16.91 12.29 -9.67
N ARG A 30 18.05 12.96 -9.84
CA ARG A 30 18.70 13.75 -8.78
C ARG A 30 18.36 15.23 -8.84
N THR A 31 17.59 15.63 -9.84
CA THR A 31 17.26 17.03 -10.12
C THR A 31 15.79 17.20 -10.46
N LYS A 32 14.92 16.30 -9.93
CA LYS A 32 13.48 16.45 -10.08
C LYS A 32 13.06 17.79 -9.45
N PRO A 33 12.35 18.67 -10.16
CA PRO A 33 11.88 19.92 -9.57
C PRO A 33 10.92 19.64 -8.40
N VAL A 34 11.10 20.35 -7.28
CA VAL A 34 10.11 20.38 -6.21
C VAL A 34 9.02 21.36 -6.61
N ALA A 35 7.79 20.87 -6.72
CA ALA A 35 6.65 21.71 -7.09
C ALA A 35 6.21 22.61 -5.92
N GLU A 36 5.91 23.86 -6.21
CA GLU A 36 5.25 24.75 -5.24
C GLU A 36 3.76 24.39 -5.13
N PRO A 37 3.20 24.33 -3.91
CA PRO A 37 1.79 24.00 -3.74
C PRO A 37 0.87 25.10 -4.25
N GLY A 38 -0.03 24.73 -5.15
CA GLY A 38 -1.17 25.57 -5.53
C GLY A 38 -2.20 25.72 -4.39
N PRO A 39 -3.29 26.49 -4.60
CA PRO A 39 -4.22 26.86 -3.52
C PRO A 39 -4.74 25.71 -2.67
N SER A 40 -5.10 24.58 -3.27
CA SER A 40 -5.64 23.38 -2.56
C SER A 40 -4.57 22.32 -2.30
N GLN A 41 -3.29 22.64 -2.45
CA GLN A 41 -2.22 21.64 -2.46
C GLN A 41 -1.34 21.72 -1.21
N ILE A 42 -0.71 20.59 -0.93
CA ILE A 42 0.14 20.37 0.24
C ILE A 42 1.45 19.79 -0.25
N LEU A 43 2.57 20.33 0.22
CA LEU A 43 3.88 19.74 0.02
C LEU A 43 4.25 18.92 1.26
N LEU A 44 4.40 17.61 1.08
CA LEU A 44 4.80 16.69 2.12
C LEU A 44 6.29 16.35 1.95
N LYS A 45 7.10 16.61 2.97
CA LYS A 45 8.47 16.11 3.06
C LYS A 45 8.44 14.69 3.58
N ILE A 46 8.92 13.72 2.81
CA ILE A 46 8.95 12.31 3.20
C ILE A 46 10.02 12.08 4.27
N GLU A 47 9.66 11.40 5.34
CA GLU A 47 10.57 10.97 6.41
C GLU A 47 10.99 9.51 6.25
N ALA A 48 10.09 8.65 5.77
CA ALA A 48 10.36 7.26 5.40
C ALA A 48 9.32 6.77 4.40
N CYS A 49 9.73 5.85 3.54
CA CYS A 49 8.86 5.14 2.63
C CYS A 49 9.32 3.67 2.52
N GLY A 50 8.42 2.73 2.78
CA GLY A 50 8.64 1.31 2.55
C GLY A 50 8.59 0.95 1.07
N ILE A 51 9.14 -0.21 0.73
CA ILE A 51 9.06 -0.81 -0.60
C ILE A 51 8.21 -2.07 -0.52
N CYS A 52 7.09 -2.07 -1.20
CA CYS A 52 6.16 -3.18 -1.26
C CYS A 52 6.43 -4.08 -2.47
N PHE A 53 6.05 -5.35 -2.36
CA PHE A 53 6.09 -6.25 -3.53
C PHE A 53 5.21 -5.74 -4.70
N SER A 54 4.16 -4.98 -4.41
CA SER A 54 3.31 -4.36 -5.43
C SER A 54 4.03 -3.28 -6.25
N ASP A 55 5.09 -2.64 -5.73
CA ASP A 55 5.94 -1.74 -6.52
C ASP A 55 6.68 -2.51 -7.63
N THR A 56 7.06 -3.78 -7.39
CA THR A 56 7.66 -4.62 -8.44
C THR A 56 6.65 -4.97 -9.53
N LYS A 57 5.38 -5.19 -9.18
CA LYS A 57 4.30 -5.39 -10.16
C LYS A 57 4.09 -4.14 -11.01
N LEU A 58 4.09 -2.96 -10.38
CA LEU A 58 4.01 -1.69 -11.09
C LEU A 58 5.20 -1.50 -12.03
N LEU A 59 6.42 -1.80 -11.58
CA LEU A 59 7.63 -1.71 -12.39
C LEU A 59 7.53 -2.57 -13.67
N HIS A 60 7.05 -3.80 -13.55
CA HIS A 60 6.94 -4.71 -14.69
C HIS A 60 5.78 -4.35 -15.62
N ALA A 61 4.60 -4.05 -15.07
CA ALA A 61 3.40 -3.74 -15.84
C ALA A 61 3.38 -2.29 -16.35
N PHE A 62 3.99 -1.36 -15.62
CA PHE A 62 4.04 0.07 -15.87
C PHE A 62 2.65 0.62 -16.24
N ALA A 63 2.49 1.18 -17.46
CA ALA A 63 1.23 1.77 -17.94
C ALA A 63 0.05 0.77 -18.00
N SER A 64 0.33 -0.52 -18.15
CA SER A 64 -0.70 -1.57 -18.16
C SER A 64 -1.15 -1.99 -16.76
N HIS A 65 -0.51 -1.50 -15.69
CA HIS A 65 -0.93 -1.78 -14.33
C HIS A 65 -2.33 -1.17 -14.06
N PRO A 66 -3.30 -1.91 -13.48
CA PRO A 66 -4.67 -1.43 -13.26
C PRO A 66 -4.76 -0.07 -12.54
N ARG A 67 -3.93 0.15 -11.53
CA ARG A 67 -3.88 1.40 -10.76
C ARG A 67 -3.16 2.55 -11.47
N LYS A 68 -2.56 2.32 -12.65
CA LYS A 68 -1.96 3.35 -13.52
C LYS A 68 -2.97 3.94 -14.50
N SER A 69 -4.16 3.36 -14.63
CA SER A 69 -5.21 3.91 -15.49
C SER A 69 -5.76 5.23 -14.94
N GLY A 70 -6.35 6.03 -15.83
CA GLY A 70 -6.92 7.32 -15.49
C GLY A 70 -8.15 7.22 -14.58
N VAL A 71 -8.37 8.24 -13.76
CA VAL A 71 -9.57 8.42 -12.95
C VAL A 71 -10.76 8.64 -13.85
N ARG A 72 -11.88 7.93 -13.61
CA ARG A 72 -13.10 8.00 -14.42
C ARG A 72 -14.17 8.93 -13.86
N SER A 73 -14.21 9.07 -12.55
CA SER A 73 -15.20 9.89 -11.83
C SER A 73 -14.67 10.29 -10.46
N GLY A 74 -15.44 11.08 -9.73
CA GLY A 74 -15.09 11.62 -8.42
C GLY A 74 -14.43 13.00 -8.48
N LEU A 75 -13.63 13.28 -9.53
CA LEU A 75 -13.08 14.60 -9.80
C LEU A 75 -13.24 14.96 -11.29
N PRO A 76 -13.52 16.24 -11.61
CA PRO A 76 -13.51 16.72 -12.99
C PRO A 76 -12.11 16.58 -13.63
N ALA A 77 -12.06 16.26 -14.92
CA ALA A 77 -10.81 16.13 -15.67
C ALA A 77 -9.96 17.42 -15.64
N GLY A 78 -10.61 18.59 -15.63
CA GLY A 78 -9.91 19.88 -15.48
C GLY A 78 -9.17 20.01 -14.16
N VAL A 79 -9.77 19.52 -13.05
CA VAL A 79 -9.13 19.50 -11.74
C VAL A 79 -7.94 18.54 -11.71
N LEU A 80 -8.08 17.35 -12.31
CA LEU A 80 -6.97 16.39 -12.40
C LEU A 80 -5.79 16.95 -13.21
N ALA A 81 -6.07 17.74 -14.25
CA ALA A 81 -5.04 18.39 -15.07
C ALA A 81 -4.25 19.49 -14.33
N GLU A 82 -4.81 20.04 -13.23
CA GLU A 82 -4.13 21.01 -12.36
C GLU A 82 -3.18 20.35 -11.35
N ILE A 83 -3.16 19.01 -11.24
CA ILE A 83 -2.40 18.28 -10.23
C ILE A 83 -1.14 17.68 -10.88
N PRO A 84 0.05 18.27 -10.69
CA PRO A 84 1.30 17.79 -11.30
C PRO A 84 1.67 16.38 -10.90
N SER A 85 1.28 15.93 -9.69
CA SER A 85 1.52 14.57 -9.21
C SER A 85 0.53 13.52 -9.77
N TYR A 86 -0.48 13.92 -10.57
CA TYR A 86 -1.35 12.98 -11.27
C TYR A 86 -0.70 12.49 -12.56
N VAL A 87 -0.24 11.25 -12.58
CA VAL A 87 0.66 10.66 -13.58
C VAL A 87 0.12 9.34 -14.16
N PRO A 88 -1.08 9.31 -14.76
CA PRO A 88 -1.67 8.09 -15.30
C PRO A 88 -0.98 7.59 -16.57
N GLY A 89 -1.20 6.33 -16.90
CA GLY A 89 -0.75 5.70 -18.17
C GLY A 89 0.76 5.70 -18.34
N GLU A 90 1.24 6.16 -19.47
CA GLU A 90 2.66 6.17 -19.87
C GLU A 90 3.50 7.25 -19.16
N VAL A 91 2.88 8.13 -18.38
CA VAL A 91 3.62 9.18 -17.67
C VAL A 91 4.54 8.53 -16.61
N PRO A 92 5.82 8.90 -16.54
CA PRO A 92 6.70 8.45 -15.47
C PRO A 92 6.11 8.67 -14.09
N THR A 93 6.28 7.71 -13.19
CA THR A 93 5.73 7.80 -11.83
C THR A 93 6.82 7.59 -10.79
N VAL A 94 6.71 8.27 -9.66
CA VAL A 94 7.43 7.93 -8.44
C VAL A 94 6.61 6.88 -7.69
N PRO A 95 7.13 5.68 -7.45
CA PRO A 95 6.43 4.64 -6.69
C PRO A 95 6.57 4.85 -5.17
N GLY A 96 6.15 3.85 -4.40
CA GLY A 96 6.23 3.83 -2.94
C GLY A 96 4.97 4.39 -2.28
N HIS A 97 4.25 3.52 -1.61
CA HIS A 97 2.94 3.83 -1.02
C HIS A 97 2.87 3.60 0.49
N GLU A 98 3.93 3.12 1.11
CA GLU A 98 4.08 2.92 2.54
C GLU A 98 4.82 4.14 3.13
N ALA A 99 4.21 5.33 3.12
CA ALA A 99 4.91 6.58 3.35
C ALA A 99 4.44 7.35 4.58
N VAL A 100 5.39 7.90 5.31
CA VAL A 100 5.18 8.88 6.38
C VAL A 100 5.98 10.15 6.06
N GLY A 101 5.42 11.29 6.39
CA GLY A 101 6.09 12.56 6.15
C GLY A 101 5.54 13.70 6.99
N ARG A 102 6.12 14.87 6.78
CA ARG A 102 5.73 16.12 7.44
C ARG A 102 5.32 17.18 6.44
N ILE A 103 4.21 17.82 6.68
CA ILE A 103 3.71 18.93 5.84
C ILE A 103 4.62 20.12 6.01
N VAL A 104 5.29 20.53 4.93
CA VAL A 104 6.27 21.63 4.94
C VAL A 104 5.81 22.89 4.21
N ALA A 105 4.80 22.78 3.35
CA ALA A 105 4.13 23.91 2.73
C ALA A 105 2.66 23.56 2.43
N ILE A 106 1.79 24.55 2.43
CA ILE A 106 0.36 24.42 2.14
C ILE A 106 -0.13 25.63 1.33
N GLY A 107 -1.08 25.39 0.42
CA GLY A 107 -1.78 26.45 -0.28
C GLY A 107 -2.82 27.16 0.60
N ASP A 108 -3.26 28.32 0.18
CA ASP A 108 -4.16 29.20 0.94
C ASP A 108 -5.61 28.70 1.03
N ALA A 109 -6.01 27.78 0.15
CA ALA A 109 -7.32 27.14 0.17
C ALA A 109 -7.36 25.81 0.93
N VAL A 110 -6.23 25.31 1.45
CA VAL A 110 -6.17 24.10 2.30
C VAL A 110 -6.93 24.34 3.62
N ARG A 111 -7.79 23.37 4.02
CA ARG A 111 -8.67 23.52 5.19
C ARG A 111 -8.52 22.41 6.23
N HIS A 112 -8.13 21.21 5.83
CA HIS A 112 -8.15 20.02 6.68
C HIS A 112 -6.77 19.64 7.23
N HIS A 113 -5.71 20.28 6.73
CA HIS A 113 -4.34 19.97 7.09
C HIS A 113 -3.60 21.21 7.59
N LYS A 114 -2.53 21.03 8.37
CA LYS A 114 -1.76 22.11 8.98
C LYS A 114 -0.28 21.99 8.67
N LEU A 115 0.38 23.13 8.50
CA LEU A 115 1.83 23.20 8.40
C LEU A 115 2.49 22.54 9.63
N GLY A 116 3.51 21.72 9.40
CA GLY A 116 4.21 20.98 10.44
C GLY A 116 3.53 19.68 10.90
N GLU A 117 2.31 19.40 10.46
CA GLU A 117 1.62 18.16 10.80
C GLU A 117 2.39 16.96 10.24
N ARG A 118 2.61 15.94 11.09
CA ARG A 118 3.20 14.66 10.70
C ARG A 118 2.09 13.70 10.34
N VAL A 119 2.20 13.04 9.18
CA VAL A 119 1.12 12.23 8.63
C VAL A 119 1.63 10.91 8.04
N LEU A 120 0.85 9.86 8.23
CA LEU A 120 0.92 8.60 7.48
C LEU A 120 0.00 8.72 6.26
N VAL A 121 0.48 8.30 5.09
CA VAL A 121 -0.32 8.31 3.87
C VAL A 121 -1.18 7.04 3.79
N GLN A 122 -2.50 7.21 3.68
CA GLN A 122 -3.42 6.15 3.27
C GLN A 122 -3.46 6.14 1.74
N THR A 123 -3.14 5.00 1.17
CA THR A 123 -2.80 4.86 -0.26
C THR A 123 -4.00 4.95 -1.19
N ASP A 124 -5.13 4.38 -0.80
CA ASP A 124 -6.24 4.01 -1.71
C ASP A 124 -7.33 5.09 -1.71
N TYR A 125 -7.42 5.85 -2.79
CA TYR A 125 -8.42 6.91 -2.97
C TYR A 125 -9.75 6.33 -3.47
N ARG A 126 -10.53 5.73 -2.55
CA ARG A 126 -11.74 4.94 -2.83
C ARG A 126 -12.83 5.69 -3.58
N HIS A 127 -12.88 7.01 -3.46
CA HIS A 127 -13.83 7.88 -4.16
C HIS A 127 -13.40 8.25 -5.59
N LEU A 128 -12.21 7.82 -6.01
CA LEU A 128 -11.67 8.08 -7.36
C LEU A 128 -11.49 6.76 -8.14
N PRO A 129 -12.60 6.16 -8.65
CA PRO A 129 -12.51 4.90 -9.39
C PRO A 129 -11.78 5.08 -10.72
N THR A 130 -11.01 4.05 -11.08
CA THR A 130 -10.38 3.87 -12.39
C THR A 130 -11.14 2.82 -13.22
N SER A 131 -10.55 2.24 -14.26
CA SER A 131 -11.23 1.22 -15.07
C SER A 131 -11.51 -0.08 -14.32
N VAL A 132 -10.60 -0.51 -13.41
CA VAL A 132 -10.66 -1.81 -12.72
C VAL A 132 -10.20 -1.73 -11.27
N ALA A 133 -9.89 -0.54 -10.76
CA ALA A 133 -9.40 -0.31 -9.40
C ALA A 133 -9.76 1.11 -8.95
N ASN A 134 -9.18 1.56 -7.84
CA ASN A 134 -9.19 2.96 -7.43
C ASN A 134 -7.87 3.64 -7.77
N ALA A 135 -7.90 4.96 -7.84
CA ALA A 135 -6.70 5.78 -7.88
C ALA A 135 -5.91 5.61 -6.59
N ALA A 136 -4.59 5.73 -6.68
CA ALA A 136 -3.74 5.45 -5.53
C ALA A 136 -2.42 6.23 -5.56
N PHE A 137 -1.98 6.59 -4.37
CA PHE A 137 -0.64 7.10 -4.10
C PHE A 137 0.43 6.06 -4.49
N GLY A 138 1.48 6.49 -5.14
CA GLY A 138 2.54 5.61 -5.65
C GLY A 138 2.23 4.90 -6.97
N TYR A 139 1.08 5.20 -7.58
CA TYR A 139 0.63 4.59 -8.85
C TYR A 139 0.28 5.65 -9.89
N ASN A 140 -0.99 6.01 -10.03
CA ASN A 140 -1.44 7.09 -10.91
C ASN A 140 -1.38 8.48 -10.25
N PHE A 141 -1.05 8.54 -8.98
CA PHE A 141 -0.48 9.69 -8.30
C PHE A 141 0.94 9.35 -7.83
N GLU A 142 1.85 10.33 -7.86
CA GLU A 142 3.22 10.13 -7.38
C GLU A 142 3.26 9.68 -5.92
N GLY A 143 4.22 8.83 -5.58
CA GLY A 143 4.40 8.21 -4.27
C GLY A 143 5.57 8.76 -3.46
N GLY A 144 5.96 8.02 -2.44
CA GLY A 144 6.92 8.44 -1.41
C GLY A 144 8.39 8.13 -1.68
N LEU A 145 8.78 7.49 -2.79
CA LEU A 145 10.19 7.28 -3.12
C LEU A 145 10.83 8.53 -3.74
N GLN A 146 10.58 9.67 -3.11
CA GLN A 146 11.17 10.99 -3.36
C GLN A 146 11.26 11.77 -2.05
N GLU A 147 11.99 12.89 -2.03
CA GLU A 147 12.15 13.68 -0.81
C GLU A 147 10.92 14.53 -0.49
N TYR A 148 10.21 15.01 -1.52
CA TYR A 148 9.00 15.82 -1.39
C TYR A 148 7.93 15.35 -2.36
N VAL A 149 6.70 15.26 -1.91
CA VAL A 149 5.55 14.93 -2.77
C VAL A 149 4.47 15.97 -2.65
N LEU A 150 3.94 16.39 -3.81
CA LEU A 150 2.81 17.31 -3.90
C LEU A 150 1.50 16.51 -3.84
N LEU A 151 0.64 16.83 -2.90
CA LEU A 151 -0.67 16.25 -2.70
C LEU A 151 -1.75 17.32 -2.86
N ASP A 152 -2.96 16.94 -3.23
CA ASP A 152 -4.06 17.88 -3.42
C ASP A 152 -5.24 17.52 -2.49
N GLU A 153 -5.73 18.48 -1.72
CA GLU A 153 -6.80 18.24 -0.73
C GLU A 153 -8.08 17.71 -1.38
N ARG A 154 -8.34 18.06 -2.64
CA ARG A 154 -9.47 17.52 -3.42
C ARG A 154 -9.35 16.02 -3.71
N VAL A 155 -8.12 15.46 -3.61
CA VAL A 155 -7.82 14.02 -3.77
C VAL A 155 -7.78 13.33 -2.42
N ILE A 156 -7.11 13.93 -1.43
CA ILE A 156 -6.81 13.29 -0.14
C ILE A 156 -7.88 13.50 0.94
N ILE A 157 -9.02 14.10 0.57
CA ILE A 157 -10.23 14.18 1.41
C ILE A 157 -11.38 13.52 0.64
N GLU A 158 -12.03 12.53 1.25
CA GLU A 158 -13.24 11.93 0.70
C GLU A 158 -14.42 12.91 0.82
N PRO A 159 -15.03 13.34 -0.30
CA PRO A 159 -15.99 14.45 -0.25
C PRO A 159 -17.32 14.12 0.44
N GLY A 160 -17.71 12.84 0.51
CA GLY A 160 -18.97 12.42 1.12
C GLY A 160 -18.90 12.32 2.64
N THR A 161 -17.77 11.88 3.19
CA THR A 161 -17.59 11.64 4.64
C THR A 161 -16.66 12.64 5.30
N GLY A 162 -15.82 13.34 4.52
CA GLY A 162 -14.73 14.15 5.05
C GLY A 162 -13.53 13.32 5.55
N GLU A 163 -13.47 12.02 5.23
CA GLU A 163 -12.36 11.16 5.62
C GLU A 163 -11.04 11.68 5.04
N ARG A 164 -10.02 11.76 5.90
CA ARG A 164 -8.67 12.19 5.52
C ARG A 164 -7.84 10.99 5.14
N PHE A 165 -7.20 11.04 3.97
CA PHE A 165 -6.21 10.04 3.54
C PHE A 165 -4.77 10.38 3.97
N LEU A 166 -4.56 11.52 4.63
CA LEU A 166 -3.37 11.80 5.43
C LEU A 166 -3.76 11.68 6.91
N LEU A 167 -3.32 10.61 7.53
CA LEU A 167 -3.65 10.27 8.92
C LEU A 167 -2.66 10.93 9.88
N PRO A 168 -3.10 11.81 10.80
CA PRO A 168 -2.20 12.43 11.77
C PRO A 168 -1.52 11.39 12.65
N VAL A 169 -0.22 11.54 12.83
CA VAL A 169 0.59 10.67 13.69
C VAL A 169 1.45 11.48 14.65
N SER A 170 1.71 10.92 15.82
CA SER A 170 2.54 11.57 16.83
C SER A 170 4.04 11.57 16.44
N ASP A 171 4.81 12.44 17.07
CA ASP A 171 6.26 12.54 16.85
C ASP A 171 7.07 11.44 17.56
N GLY A 172 6.48 10.70 18.51
CA GLY A 172 7.17 9.72 19.34
C GLY A 172 7.75 8.52 18.58
N PRO A 173 6.97 7.81 17.75
CA PRO A 173 7.47 6.67 16.99
C PRO A 173 8.45 7.08 15.88
N SER A 174 9.42 6.21 15.55
CA SER A 174 10.32 6.42 14.41
C SER A 174 9.55 6.46 13.08
N ALA A 175 10.09 7.16 12.08
CA ALA A 175 9.45 7.23 10.77
C ALA A 175 9.31 5.85 10.13
N SER A 176 10.32 4.99 10.25
CA SER A 176 10.26 3.61 9.75
C SER A 176 9.18 2.76 10.42
N ALA A 177 8.97 2.92 11.73
CA ALA A 177 7.89 2.21 12.42
C ALA A 177 6.50 2.66 11.94
N ILE A 178 6.32 3.97 11.65
CA ILE A 178 5.06 4.48 11.12
C ILE A 178 4.84 4.02 9.68
N ALA A 179 5.87 4.03 8.82
CA ALA A 179 5.74 3.55 7.44
C ALA A 179 5.28 2.08 7.39
N LEU A 180 5.69 1.25 8.34
CA LEU A 180 5.24 -0.15 8.46
C LEU A 180 3.76 -0.31 8.87
N VAL A 181 3.07 0.76 9.26
CA VAL A 181 1.63 0.67 9.60
C VAL A 181 0.79 0.30 8.38
N GLU A 182 1.18 0.76 7.16
CA GLU A 182 0.44 0.41 5.94
C GLU A 182 0.42 -1.12 5.70
N PRO A 183 1.57 -1.84 5.61
CA PRO A 183 1.53 -3.28 5.42
C PRO A 183 0.92 -4.04 6.61
N TRP A 184 1.08 -3.56 7.85
CA TRP A 184 0.39 -4.13 9.01
C TRP A 184 -1.12 -3.96 8.93
N ALA A 185 -1.61 -2.82 8.45
CA ALA A 185 -3.04 -2.60 8.23
C ALA A 185 -3.62 -3.56 7.17
N CYS A 186 -2.84 -3.94 6.16
CA CYS A 186 -3.23 -4.97 5.19
C CYS A 186 -3.38 -6.35 5.86
N VAL A 187 -2.49 -6.69 6.80
CA VAL A 187 -2.60 -7.92 7.59
C VAL A 187 -3.84 -7.88 8.48
N GLU A 188 -4.03 -6.82 9.25
CA GLU A 188 -5.21 -6.64 10.10
C GLU A 188 -6.52 -6.72 9.29
N ALA A 189 -6.58 -6.05 8.14
CA ALA A 189 -7.76 -6.06 7.28
C ALA A 189 -8.12 -7.47 6.78
N SER A 190 -7.15 -8.39 6.67
CA SER A 190 -7.42 -9.77 6.29
C SER A 190 -8.22 -10.55 7.33
N TYR A 191 -8.18 -10.11 8.60
CA TYR A 191 -8.89 -10.72 9.74
C TYR A 191 -10.18 -9.97 10.14
N MET A 192 -10.51 -8.85 9.49
CA MET A 192 -11.72 -8.07 9.82
C MET A 192 -13.03 -8.74 9.37
N TYR A 193 -12.96 -9.70 8.48
CA TYR A 193 -14.13 -10.45 8.01
C TYR A 193 -14.30 -11.69 8.88
N PRO A 194 -15.50 -11.96 9.42
CA PRO A 194 -15.78 -13.13 10.27
C PRO A 194 -15.37 -14.46 9.65
N GLU A 195 -15.38 -14.55 8.32
CA GLU A 195 -14.99 -15.75 7.58
C GLU A 195 -13.45 -15.94 7.52
N ARG A 196 -12.67 -14.98 8.02
CA ARG A 196 -11.20 -14.98 7.92
C ARG A 196 -10.48 -14.85 9.27
N ASP A 197 -11.22 -14.70 10.36
CA ASP A 197 -10.64 -14.57 11.71
C ASP A 197 -10.25 -15.94 12.33
N HIS A 198 -10.67 -17.04 11.70
CA HIS A 198 -10.34 -18.41 12.12
C HIS A 198 -10.36 -19.37 10.91
N LEU A 199 -9.79 -20.57 11.10
CA LEU A 199 -9.93 -21.64 10.12
C LEU A 199 -11.34 -22.23 10.19
N LEU A 200 -11.90 -22.59 9.03
CA LEU A 200 -13.20 -23.23 8.97
C LEU A 200 -13.17 -24.60 9.65
N ARG A 201 -13.91 -24.73 10.76
CA ARG A 201 -14.05 -26.01 11.47
C ARG A 201 -14.63 -27.08 10.55
N GLY A 202 -13.96 -28.24 10.47
CA GLY A 202 -14.35 -29.30 9.53
C GLY A 202 -14.01 -28.99 8.06
N GLY A 203 -13.40 -27.84 7.77
CA GLY A 203 -12.94 -27.46 6.45
C GLY A 203 -11.65 -28.16 6.04
N ARG A 204 -11.15 -27.84 4.84
CA ARG A 204 -9.85 -28.30 4.34
C ARG A 204 -8.83 -27.19 4.46
N LEU A 205 -7.71 -27.47 5.15
CA LEU A 205 -6.60 -26.54 5.32
C LEU A 205 -5.54 -26.78 4.23
N LEU A 206 -5.10 -25.71 3.56
CA LEU A 206 -3.92 -25.71 2.71
C LEU A 206 -2.84 -24.87 3.36
N VAL A 207 -1.68 -25.46 3.57
CA VAL A 207 -0.47 -24.78 4.04
C VAL A 207 0.54 -24.76 2.90
N VAL A 208 1.03 -23.58 2.54
CA VAL A 208 2.03 -23.40 1.49
C VAL A 208 3.23 -22.68 2.09
N ALA A 209 4.41 -23.26 1.98
CA ALA A 209 5.66 -22.63 2.38
C ALA A 209 6.80 -23.05 1.47
N ASP A 210 7.84 -22.21 1.39
CA ASP A 210 9.04 -22.49 0.64
C ASP A 210 10.01 -23.40 1.41
N GLU A 211 11.02 -23.91 0.71
CA GLU A 211 12.10 -24.70 1.29
C GLU A 211 12.79 -23.92 2.44
N GLY A 212 13.06 -24.60 3.54
CA GLY A 212 13.69 -24.02 4.72
C GLY A 212 12.74 -23.35 5.72
N HIS A 213 11.45 -23.26 5.43
CA HIS A 213 10.45 -22.83 6.41
C HIS A 213 10.01 -23.97 7.32
N SER A 214 9.65 -23.65 8.57
CA SER A 214 9.12 -24.62 9.51
C SER A 214 7.61 -24.51 9.63
N ALA A 215 6.96 -25.60 10.03
CA ALA A 215 5.54 -25.63 10.36
C ALA A 215 5.28 -25.35 11.85
N GLU A 216 6.21 -24.69 12.55
CA GLU A 216 6.05 -24.32 13.96
C GLU A 216 4.83 -23.40 14.14
N GLY A 217 4.03 -23.67 15.16
CA GLY A 217 2.79 -22.93 15.44
C GLY A 217 1.56 -23.45 14.69
N LEU A 218 1.71 -24.34 13.69
CA LEU A 218 0.58 -24.89 12.96
C LEU A 218 -0.25 -25.85 13.83
N GLY A 219 0.38 -26.62 14.71
CA GLY A 219 -0.30 -27.55 15.63
C GLY A 219 -1.38 -26.89 16.48
N PRO A 220 -1.09 -25.86 17.27
CA PRO A 220 -2.09 -25.13 18.04
C PRO A 220 -3.21 -24.52 17.20
N LEU A 221 -2.92 -24.04 15.98
CA LEU A 221 -3.92 -23.51 15.06
C LEU A 221 -4.89 -24.59 14.59
N VAL A 222 -4.38 -25.77 14.23
CA VAL A 222 -5.18 -26.91 13.81
C VAL A 222 -6.01 -27.46 14.97
N GLU A 223 -5.44 -27.59 16.17
CA GLU A 223 -6.14 -28.02 17.37
C GLU A 223 -7.31 -27.10 17.71
N ALA A 224 -7.09 -25.78 17.68
CA ALA A 224 -8.12 -24.78 17.97
C ALA A 224 -9.29 -24.81 16.96
N ASN A 225 -9.00 -25.08 15.70
CA ASN A 225 -9.96 -24.96 14.59
C ASN A 225 -10.50 -26.28 14.05
N ALA A 226 -9.87 -27.41 14.36
CA ALA A 226 -10.28 -28.76 13.97
C ALA A 226 -10.69 -28.90 12.49
N PRO A 227 -9.80 -28.62 11.51
CA PRO A 227 -10.10 -28.89 10.11
C PRO A 227 -10.25 -30.39 9.86
N ALA A 228 -11.06 -30.78 8.87
CA ALA A 228 -11.24 -32.18 8.49
C ALA A 228 -10.01 -32.79 7.81
N SER A 229 -9.20 -31.97 7.15
CA SER A 229 -7.93 -32.40 6.53
C SER A 229 -6.98 -31.20 6.36
N ALA A 230 -5.68 -31.50 6.29
CA ALA A 230 -4.66 -30.51 5.95
C ALA A 230 -3.82 -31.03 4.77
N THR A 231 -3.59 -30.16 3.78
CA THR A 231 -2.63 -30.39 2.71
C THR A 231 -1.45 -29.44 2.92
N ILE A 232 -0.24 -29.98 2.99
CA ILE A 232 0.98 -29.22 3.24
C ILE A 232 1.86 -29.30 2.00
N LEU A 233 2.12 -28.13 1.44
CA LEU A 233 3.10 -27.89 0.39
C LEU A 233 4.37 -27.29 1.05
N LEU A 234 5.23 -28.19 1.49
CA LEU A 234 6.53 -27.86 2.11
C LEU A 234 7.58 -28.76 1.48
N PRO A 235 8.41 -28.29 0.56
CA PRO A 235 9.50 -29.08 0.02
C PRO A 235 10.44 -29.52 1.14
N GLY A 236 10.68 -30.84 1.26
CA GLY A 236 11.63 -31.40 2.23
C GLY A 236 11.12 -31.64 3.66
N VAL A 237 9.82 -31.46 3.94
CA VAL A 237 9.24 -31.74 5.27
C VAL A 237 8.31 -32.95 5.20
N GLU A 238 8.71 -34.05 5.88
CA GLU A 238 7.94 -35.30 5.92
C GLU A 238 6.73 -35.28 6.88
N ALA A 239 6.75 -34.44 7.92
CA ALA A 239 5.63 -34.26 8.84
C ALA A 239 5.78 -32.94 9.62
N ALA A 240 4.68 -32.21 9.80
CA ALA A 240 4.64 -31.05 10.70
C ALA A 240 4.37 -31.53 12.13
N PRO A 241 5.22 -31.20 13.12
CA PRO A 241 4.98 -31.55 14.53
C PRO A 241 3.65 -30.97 15.02
N GLY A 242 2.84 -31.80 15.72
CA GLY A 242 1.57 -31.36 16.33
C GLY A 242 0.32 -31.49 15.47
N LEU A 243 0.41 -32.03 14.27
CA LEU A 243 -0.76 -32.40 13.43
C LEU A 243 -1.19 -33.84 13.69
N VAL A 244 -1.42 -34.19 14.95
CA VAL A 244 -1.91 -35.53 15.34
C VAL A 244 -3.42 -35.55 15.06
N ASP A 245 -3.91 -36.53 14.36
CA ASP A 245 -5.36 -36.78 14.05
C ASP A 245 -5.99 -36.03 12.88
N VAL A 246 -5.23 -35.26 12.10
CA VAL A 246 -5.75 -34.69 10.85
C VAL A 246 -5.10 -35.40 9.66
N PRO A 247 -5.87 -35.92 8.68
CA PRO A 247 -5.30 -36.50 7.46
C PRO A 247 -4.40 -35.50 6.76
N ILE A 248 -3.12 -35.78 6.67
CA ILE A 248 -2.12 -34.89 6.04
C ILE A 248 -1.72 -35.47 4.70
N THR A 249 -1.78 -34.63 3.66
CA THR A 249 -1.16 -34.92 2.35
C THR A 249 -0.01 -33.97 2.16
N SER A 250 1.22 -34.48 2.07
CA SER A 250 2.39 -33.71 1.66
C SER A 250 2.58 -33.87 0.16
N THR A 251 2.79 -32.76 -0.56
CA THR A 251 3.07 -32.78 -2.00
C THR A 251 4.18 -31.81 -2.34
N ALA A 252 5.05 -32.20 -3.27
CA ALA A 252 6.15 -31.38 -3.75
C ALA A 252 5.73 -30.41 -4.88
N SER A 253 4.47 -30.48 -5.36
CA SER A 253 4.01 -29.64 -6.46
C SER A 253 2.56 -29.20 -6.27
N LEU A 254 2.25 -28.01 -6.80
CA LEU A 254 0.89 -27.43 -6.83
C LEU A 254 -0.05 -28.13 -7.82
N ASP A 255 0.47 -28.94 -8.75
CA ASP A 255 -0.31 -29.50 -9.84
C ASP A 255 -1.43 -30.45 -9.37
N GLY A 256 -1.21 -31.18 -8.28
CA GLY A 256 -2.22 -32.03 -7.65
C GLY A 256 -3.22 -31.31 -6.75
N VAL A 257 -2.89 -30.11 -6.30
CA VAL A 257 -3.70 -29.31 -5.37
C VAL A 257 -4.72 -28.44 -6.12
N HIS A 258 -4.38 -27.99 -7.31
CA HIS A 258 -5.22 -27.08 -8.13
C HIS A 258 -6.56 -27.72 -8.52
N CYS A 259 -6.59 -29.00 -8.86
CA CYS A 259 -7.80 -29.69 -9.30
C CYS A 259 -8.83 -29.90 -8.18
N GLY A 260 -8.43 -29.97 -6.91
CA GLY A 260 -9.33 -30.21 -5.79
C GLY A 260 -10.02 -28.95 -5.21
N PHE A 261 -9.49 -27.75 -5.48
CA PHE A 261 -10.04 -26.51 -4.96
C PHE A 261 -11.07 -25.85 -5.89
N HIS A 262 -10.99 -26.10 -7.19
CA HIS A 262 -11.92 -25.51 -8.18
C HIS A 262 -13.32 -26.16 -8.21
N GLU A 263 -13.45 -27.40 -7.77
CA GLU A 263 -14.73 -28.12 -7.82
C GLU A 263 -15.73 -27.78 -6.70
N THR A 264 -15.32 -26.98 -5.71
CA THR A 264 -16.16 -26.68 -4.53
C THR A 264 -16.41 -25.20 -4.27
N SER A 265 -15.92 -24.29 -5.09
CA SER A 265 -16.29 -22.89 -5.01
C SER A 265 -17.65 -22.68 -5.70
N ARG A 266 -18.75 -22.78 -4.94
CA ARG A 266 -20.00 -22.16 -5.37
C ARG A 266 -19.79 -20.65 -5.38
N PRO A 267 -20.20 -19.94 -6.43
CA PRO A 267 -20.23 -18.49 -6.39
C PRO A 267 -21.24 -18.06 -5.31
N ILE A 268 -20.82 -17.13 -4.46
CA ILE A 268 -21.68 -16.36 -3.55
C ILE A 268 -22.36 -15.28 -4.36
#